data_de96c8db9ca6dfb3c026f3f95036b73b
#
_entry.id   de96c8db9ca6dfb3c026f3f95036b73b
#
_cell.length_a   1.000
_cell.length_b   1.000
_cell.length_c   1.000
_cell.angle_alpha   90.00
_cell.angle_beta   90.00
_cell.angle_gamma   90.00
#
_symmetry.space_group_name_H-M   'P 1'
#
loop_
_entity.id
_entity.type
_entity.pdbx_description
1 polymer ?
#
loop_
_entity_poly.entity_id
_entity_poly.type
_entity_poly.pdbx_seq_one_letter_code
_entity_poly.pdbx_strand_id
1 'polypeptide(L)'
;MKVGRIDGELRFHEERDEILDPAARDGFYAPQVFRDEMGRTIVIGWMTECDNVPHKGWSGVMSLPRVLTLDEDGLHGEPIPGAENLPGVRRFTVRREELPAEWTLHRSADGAEETTLSLGADGTLLLSRLHSSLDERPSKRPLVRSVPLRDVNDVFIAVDGSAVECAVNGRWLSGRIYPMKGHGPEGDAAQ
;
A
#
# COMPACT_ATOMS: atom_id res chain seq x y z
N MET A 1 15.20 -3.41 0.68
CA MET A 1 15.49 -4.68 -0.03
C MET A 1 16.81 -4.52 -0.75
N LYS A 2 17.74 -5.46 -0.58
CA LYS A 2 19.01 -5.42 -1.26
C LYS A 2 18.90 -6.07 -2.64
N VAL A 3 19.34 -5.38 -3.67
CA VAL A 3 19.39 -5.87 -5.05
C VAL A 3 20.84 -6.01 -5.46
N GLY A 4 21.21 -7.11 -6.11
CA GLY A 4 22.58 -7.37 -6.49
C GLY A 4 22.75 -8.73 -7.14
N ARG A 5 24.01 -9.14 -7.30
CA ARG A 5 24.40 -10.40 -7.94
C ARG A 5 25.05 -11.34 -6.93
N ILE A 6 24.89 -12.64 -7.16
CA ILE A 6 25.62 -13.69 -6.47
C ILE A 6 26.73 -14.17 -7.43
N ASP A 7 27.99 -14.17 -6.99
CA ASP A 7 29.12 -14.66 -7.77
C ASP A 7 29.26 -16.19 -7.71
N GLY A 8 30.27 -16.72 -8.41
CA GLY A 8 30.55 -18.15 -8.46
C GLY A 8 31.02 -18.75 -7.12
N GLU A 9 31.34 -17.93 -6.13
CA GLU A 9 31.71 -18.32 -4.77
C GLU A 9 30.54 -18.14 -3.78
N LEU A 10 29.32 -17.90 -4.30
CA LEU A 10 28.07 -17.66 -3.55
C LEU A 10 28.13 -16.41 -2.66
N ARG A 11 28.95 -15.42 -3.01
CA ARG A 11 28.97 -14.13 -2.32
C ARG A 11 27.98 -13.18 -2.97
N PHE A 12 27.18 -12.51 -2.14
CA PHE A 12 26.27 -11.47 -2.60
C PHE A 12 27.01 -10.14 -2.75
N HIS A 13 26.93 -9.56 -3.95
CA HIS A 13 27.44 -8.23 -4.27
C HIS A 13 26.26 -7.28 -4.42
N GLU A 14 26.08 -6.42 -3.42
CA GLU A 14 25.03 -5.41 -3.42
C GLU A 14 25.31 -4.36 -4.51
N GLU A 15 24.30 -4.06 -5.32
CA GLU A 15 24.33 -3.03 -6.35
C GLU A 15 23.42 -1.85 -5.98
N ARG A 16 22.27 -2.13 -5.36
CA ARG A 16 21.27 -1.12 -4.96
C ARG A 16 20.55 -1.54 -3.68
N ASP A 17 20.10 -0.52 -2.94
CA ASP A 17 19.13 -0.70 -1.85
C ASP A 17 17.80 -0.07 -2.27
N GLU A 18 16.75 -0.89 -2.36
CA GLU A 18 15.44 -0.52 -2.83
C GLU A 18 14.41 -0.59 -1.72
N ILE A 19 13.49 0.37 -1.69
CA ILE A 19 12.37 0.36 -0.75
C ILE A 19 11.16 -0.25 -1.44
N LEU A 20 10.82 -1.48 -1.07
CA LEU A 20 9.62 -2.15 -1.59
C LEU A 20 8.35 -1.48 -1.04
N ASP A 21 8.29 -1.31 0.28
CA ASP A 21 7.21 -0.62 0.97
C ASP A 21 7.77 0.03 2.25
N PRO A 22 7.63 1.36 2.43
CA PRO A 22 8.23 2.05 3.57
C PRO A 22 7.48 1.85 4.88
N ALA A 23 6.28 1.25 4.85
CA ALA A 23 5.45 1.06 6.03
C ALA A 23 6.09 0.13 7.07
N ALA A 24 6.93 -0.82 6.63
CA ALA A 24 7.61 -1.78 7.50
C ALA A 24 6.62 -2.42 8.51
N ARG A 25 6.90 -2.35 9.80
CA ARG A 25 6.04 -2.91 10.85
C ARG A 25 4.62 -2.33 10.91
N ASP A 26 4.40 -1.14 10.35
CA ASP A 26 3.08 -0.50 10.35
C ASP A 26 2.19 -0.95 9.19
N GLY A 27 2.70 -1.75 8.26
CA GLY A 27 1.89 -2.15 7.11
C GLY A 27 2.43 -3.27 6.23
N PHE A 28 3.73 -3.46 6.09
CA PHE A 28 4.29 -4.48 5.19
C PHE A 28 5.59 -5.04 5.79
N TYR A 29 5.53 -6.24 6.37
CA TYR A 29 6.62 -6.84 7.11
C TYR A 29 6.93 -8.26 6.66
N ALA A 30 8.15 -8.73 6.91
CA ALA A 30 8.63 -10.09 6.64
C ALA A 30 8.25 -10.60 5.22
N PRO A 31 8.55 -9.85 4.14
CA PRO A 31 8.14 -10.24 2.80
C PRO A 31 8.72 -11.60 2.40
N GLN A 32 7.89 -12.40 1.76
CA GLN A 32 8.27 -13.65 1.13
C GLN A 32 8.23 -13.49 -0.38
N VAL A 33 9.25 -13.99 -1.06
CA VAL A 33 9.41 -13.89 -2.51
C VAL A 33 9.48 -15.29 -3.10
N PHE A 34 8.73 -15.54 -4.15
CA PHE A 34 8.75 -16.80 -4.89
C PHE A 34 8.53 -16.59 -6.38
N ARG A 35 8.75 -17.60 -7.19
CA ARG A 35 8.39 -17.60 -8.62
C ARG A 35 7.13 -18.44 -8.82
N ASP A 36 6.21 -17.90 -9.60
CA ASP A 36 5.04 -18.64 -10.03
C ASP A 36 5.33 -19.51 -11.27
N GLU A 37 4.32 -20.29 -11.71
CA GLU A 37 4.42 -21.17 -12.88
C GLU A 37 4.67 -20.42 -14.19
N MET A 38 4.35 -19.13 -14.25
CA MET A 38 4.64 -18.24 -15.39
C MET A 38 6.04 -17.61 -15.33
N GLY A 39 6.83 -17.95 -14.32
CA GLY A 39 8.17 -17.40 -14.10
C GLY A 39 8.20 -15.99 -13.55
N ARG A 40 7.05 -15.42 -13.12
CA ARG A 40 6.97 -14.11 -12.51
C ARG A 40 7.52 -14.17 -11.09
N THR A 41 8.23 -13.14 -10.68
CA THR A 41 8.65 -12.98 -9.28
C THR A 41 7.51 -12.34 -8.49
N ILE A 42 6.97 -13.07 -7.52
CA ILE A 42 5.85 -12.62 -6.70
C ILE A 42 6.35 -12.32 -5.29
N VAL A 43 5.87 -11.25 -4.69
CA VAL A 43 6.08 -10.94 -3.28
C VAL A 43 4.76 -10.83 -2.55
N ILE A 44 4.74 -11.35 -1.32
CA ILE A 44 3.65 -11.19 -0.35
C ILE A 44 4.28 -10.77 0.97
N GLY A 45 3.69 -9.79 1.64
CA GLY A 45 4.11 -9.33 2.96
C GLY A 45 3.06 -9.59 4.03
N TRP A 46 3.49 -9.65 5.26
CA TRP A 46 2.60 -9.70 6.41
C TRP A 46 2.28 -8.27 6.86
N MET A 47 0.99 -7.94 6.86
CA MET A 47 0.47 -6.71 7.44
C MET A 47 0.16 -6.98 8.90
N THR A 48 1.10 -6.64 9.78
CA THR A 48 1.05 -6.96 11.20
C THR A 48 -0.13 -6.29 11.90
N GLU A 49 -0.58 -6.88 13.01
CA GLU A 49 -1.51 -6.23 13.91
C GLU A 49 -0.79 -5.16 14.75
N CYS A 50 -1.48 -4.07 15.10
CA CYS A 50 -0.98 -3.17 16.12
C CYS A 50 -1.05 -3.85 17.49
N ASP A 51 -0.06 -3.63 18.35
CA ASP A 51 0.12 -4.33 19.63
C ASP A 51 -1.06 -4.19 20.59
N ASN A 52 -1.92 -3.21 20.41
CA ASN A 52 -2.99 -2.85 21.37
C ASN A 52 -4.41 -2.96 20.78
N VAL A 53 -4.60 -3.61 19.63
CA VAL A 53 -5.94 -3.77 19.04
C VAL A 53 -6.67 -4.95 19.70
N PRO A 54 -7.99 -4.85 19.97
CA PRO A 54 -8.76 -5.95 20.51
C PRO A 54 -8.68 -7.20 19.64
N HIS A 55 -8.35 -8.32 20.24
CA HIS A 55 -8.32 -9.62 19.57
C HIS A 55 -9.69 -9.98 18.99
N LYS A 56 -9.71 -10.27 17.70
CA LYS A 56 -10.89 -10.80 17.00
C LYS A 56 -10.74 -12.29 16.64
N GLY A 57 -9.87 -13.02 17.35
CA GLY A 57 -9.60 -14.44 17.10
C GLY A 57 -8.55 -14.71 16.02
N TRP A 58 -7.98 -13.67 15.40
CA TRP A 58 -6.87 -13.72 14.42
C TRP A 58 -6.02 -12.47 14.53
N SER A 59 -4.78 -12.52 14.06
CA SER A 59 -3.84 -11.40 14.12
C SER A 59 -3.08 -11.24 12.81
N GLY A 60 -3.10 -10.01 12.28
CA GLY A 60 -2.51 -9.66 11.00
C GLY A 60 -3.26 -10.20 9.79
N VAL A 61 -2.89 -9.74 8.62
CA VAL A 61 -3.39 -10.21 7.32
C VAL A 61 -2.22 -10.29 6.35
N MET A 62 -2.38 -11.04 5.27
CA MET A 62 -1.40 -10.99 4.16
C MET A 62 -1.73 -9.84 3.22
N SER A 63 -0.70 -9.20 2.68
CA SER A 63 -0.88 -8.22 1.61
C SER A 63 -1.39 -8.88 0.34
N LEU A 64 -1.90 -8.09 -0.58
CA LEU A 64 -2.10 -8.54 -1.95
C LEU A 64 -0.75 -9.00 -2.54
N PRO A 65 -0.74 -10.11 -3.31
CA PRO A 65 0.44 -10.53 -4.05
C PRO A 65 0.81 -9.47 -5.10
N ARG A 66 2.09 -9.18 -5.23
CA ARG A 66 2.63 -8.19 -6.17
C ARG A 66 3.65 -8.86 -7.08
N VAL A 67 3.53 -8.63 -8.39
CA VAL A 67 4.55 -9.01 -9.36
C VAL A 67 5.69 -8.01 -9.28
N LEU A 68 6.89 -8.46 -8.93
CA LEU A 68 8.08 -7.60 -8.87
C LEU A 68 8.76 -7.51 -10.24
N THR A 69 9.10 -6.29 -10.62
CA THR A 69 9.94 -5.97 -11.77
C THR A 69 11.06 -5.05 -11.31
N LEU A 70 12.26 -5.30 -11.80
CA LEU A 70 13.43 -4.46 -11.56
C LEU A 70 13.93 -3.95 -12.91
N ASP A 71 13.98 -2.65 -13.06
CA ASP A 71 14.47 -1.97 -14.26
C ASP A 71 15.39 -0.78 -13.91
N GLU A 72 15.62 0.11 -14.86
CA GLU A 72 16.47 1.29 -14.68
C GLU A 72 15.88 2.26 -13.65
N ASP A 73 14.55 2.34 -13.58
CA ASP A 73 13.82 3.19 -12.61
C ASP A 73 13.76 2.56 -11.20
N GLY A 74 14.24 1.33 -11.04
CA GLY A 74 14.32 0.61 -9.77
C GLY A 74 13.31 -0.52 -9.62
N LEU A 75 12.98 -0.85 -8.36
CA LEU A 75 12.08 -1.94 -8.03
C LEU A 75 10.61 -1.48 -8.06
N HIS A 76 9.81 -2.12 -8.90
CA HIS A 76 8.36 -1.89 -9.02
C HIS A 76 7.58 -3.12 -8.55
N GLY A 77 6.40 -2.88 -8.02
CA GLY A 77 5.42 -3.92 -7.69
C GLY A 77 4.12 -3.64 -8.44
N GLU A 78 3.70 -4.57 -9.28
CA GLU A 78 2.37 -4.51 -9.89
C GLU A 78 1.42 -5.47 -9.15
N PRO A 79 0.14 -5.13 -8.94
CA PRO A 79 -0.80 -6.11 -8.43
C PRO A 79 -0.87 -7.30 -9.38
N ILE A 80 -1.11 -8.50 -8.86
CA ILE A 80 -1.33 -9.66 -9.74
C ILE A 80 -2.52 -9.40 -10.66
N PRO A 81 -2.51 -9.91 -11.90
CA PRO A 81 -3.65 -9.78 -12.81
C PRO A 81 -4.95 -10.30 -12.18
N GLY A 82 -6.00 -9.51 -12.28
CA GLY A 82 -7.31 -9.82 -11.68
C GLY A 82 -7.53 -9.19 -10.31
N ALA A 83 -6.50 -8.64 -9.66
CA ALA A 83 -6.66 -7.96 -8.38
C ALA A 83 -7.61 -6.75 -8.48
N GLU A 84 -7.66 -6.09 -9.64
CA GLU A 84 -8.56 -4.98 -9.92
C GLU A 84 -10.05 -5.33 -9.88
N ASN A 85 -10.39 -6.63 -9.96
CA ASN A 85 -11.76 -7.13 -9.88
C ASN A 85 -12.22 -7.48 -8.45
N LEU A 86 -11.33 -7.35 -7.46
CA LEU A 86 -11.67 -7.64 -6.06
C LEU A 86 -12.51 -6.51 -5.47
N PRO A 87 -13.45 -6.83 -4.57
CA PRO A 87 -14.19 -5.81 -3.81
C PRO A 87 -13.23 -4.87 -3.07
N GLY A 88 -13.55 -3.59 -3.03
CA GLY A 88 -12.73 -2.58 -2.35
C GLY A 88 -11.46 -2.18 -3.10
N VAL A 89 -11.27 -2.67 -4.33
CA VAL A 89 -10.15 -2.29 -5.19
C VAL A 89 -10.59 -1.28 -6.24
N ARG A 90 -9.76 -0.25 -6.42
CA ARG A 90 -9.90 0.77 -7.47
C ARG A 90 -8.57 0.93 -8.19
N ARG A 91 -8.59 0.97 -9.52
CA ARG A 91 -7.44 1.31 -10.34
C ARG A 91 -7.85 2.35 -11.38
N PHE A 92 -7.13 3.45 -11.44
CA PHE A 92 -7.41 4.58 -12.34
C PHE A 92 -6.13 5.35 -12.61
N THR A 93 -6.22 6.32 -13.51
CA THR A 93 -5.09 7.20 -13.84
C THR A 93 -5.35 8.62 -13.40
N VAL A 94 -4.29 9.36 -13.05
CA VAL A 94 -4.32 10.79 -12.71
C VAL A 94 -3.26 11.51 -13.53
N ARG A 95 -3.63 12.56 -14.23
CA ARG A 95 -2.68 13.38 -14.97
C ARG A 95 -1.90 14.27 -14.02
N ARG A 96 -0.68 14.59 -14.40
CA ARG A 96 0.19 15.44 -13.58
C ARG A 96 -0.40 16.82 -13.32
N GLU A 97 -1.15 17.38 -14.27
CA GLU A 97 -1.84 18.66 -14.15
C GLU A 97 -3.04 18.66 -13.19
N GLU A 98 -3.52 17.48 -12.81
CA GLU A 98 -4.63 17.30 -11.86
C GLU A 98 -4.12 17.20 -10.40
N LEU A 99 -2.79 17.24 -10.19
CA LEU A 99 -2.19 17.18 -8.86
C LEU A 99 -2.12 18.58 -8.21
N PRO A 100 -2.27 18.72 -6.89
CA PRO A 100 -2.45 17.62 -5.91
C PRO A 100 -3.84 17.00 -5.94
N ALA A 101 -3.92 15.71 -5.66
CA ALA A 101 -5.18 14.97 -5.61
C ALA A 101 -5.32 14.24 -4.26
N GLU A 102 -6.56 14.05 -3.80
CA GLU A 102 -6.87 13.34 -2.57
C GLU A 102 -8.08 12.42 -2.77
N TRP A 103 -8.03 11.25 -2.15
CA TRP A 103 -9.09 10.25 -2.20
C TRP A 103 -9.45 9.82 -0.77
N THR A 104 -10.73 9.85 -0.44
CA THR A 104 -11.24 9.27 0.79
C THR A 104 -11.29 7.74 0.64
N LEU A 105 -10.63 7.05 1.57
CA LEU A 105 -10.58 5.59 1.64
C LEU A 105 -11.60 5.03 2.60
N HIS A 106 -11.82 5.71 3.70
CA HIS A 106 -12.85 5.45 4.69
C HIS A 106 -13.35 6.76 5.28
N ARG A 107 -14.67 6.87 5.46
CA ARG A 107 -15.30 7.95 6.20
C ARG A 107 -16.55 7.44 6.89
N SER A 108 -16.67 7.64 8.19
CA SER A 108 -17.90 7.31 8.93
C SER A 108 -19.03 8.27 8.56
N ALA A 109 -20.29 7.83 8.73
CA ALA A 109 -21.47 8.62 8.36
C ALA A 109 -21.56 9.97 9.10
N ASP A 110 -21.02 10.06 10.32
CA ASP A 110 -20.97 11.28 11.11
C ASP A 110 -19.66 12.07 10.92
N GLY A 111 -18.78 11.61 10.04
CA GLY A 111 -17.48 12.25 9.78
C GLY A 111 -16.47 12.16 10.93
N ALA A 112 -16.75 11.39 11.98
CA ALA A 112 -15.86 11.29 13.14
C ALA A 112 -14.59 10.46 12.87
N GLU A 113 -14.65 9.56 11.88
CA GLU A 113 -13.52 8.77 11.43
C GLU A 113 -13.29 8.98 9.93
N GLU A 114 -12.04 9.21 9.57
CA GLU A 114 -11.64 9.41 8.18
C GLU A 114 -10.23 8.89 7.93
N THR A 115 -10.05 8.27 6.77
CA THR A 115 -8.75 7.88 6.21
C THR A 115 -8.67 8.40 4.79
N THR A 116 -7.61 9.11 4.45
CA THR A 116 -7.39 9.64 3.09
C THR A 116 -6.04 9.22 2.53
N LEU A 117 -5.99 9.12 1.21
CA LEU A 117 -4.77 9.02 0.43
C LEU A 117 -4.61 10.29 -0.38
N SER A 118 -3.47 10.94 -0.31
CA SER A 118 -3.18 12.10 -1.14
C SER A 118 -1.89 11.93 -1.93
N LEU A 119 -1.85 12.52 -3.14
CA LEU A 119 -0.67 12.58 -3.99
C LEU A 119 -0.36 14.05 -4.29
N GLY A 120 0.75 14.52 -3.77
CA GLY A 120 1.23 15.88 -3.99
C GLY A 120 1.85 16.09 -5.37
N ALA A 121 1.86 17.34 -5.86
CA ALA A 121 2.53 17.72 -7.10
C ALA A 121 4.07 17.51 -7.05
N ASP A 122 4.63 17.33 -5.87
CA ASP A 122 6.03 16.99 -5.63
C ASP A 122 6.31 15.47 -5.61
N GLY A 123 5.28 14.65 -5.81
CA GLY A 123 5.36 13.19 -5.74
C GLY A 123 5.28 12.63 -4.32
N THR A 124 4.86 13.41 -3.34
CA THR A 124 4.60 12.90 -1.99
C THR A 124 3.29 12.14 -1.96
N LEU A 125 3.35 10.81 -1.78
CA LEU A 125 2.20 9.95 -1.50
C LEU A 125 2.03 9.85 0.02
N LEU A 126 0.87 10.27 0.53
CA LEU A 126 0.56 10.30 1.95
C LEU A 126 -0.71 9.50 2.26
N LEU A 127 -0.60 8.46 3.06
CA LEU A 127 -1.74 7.79 3.69
C LEU A 127 -1.98 8.42 5.07
N SER A 128 -2.99 9.26 5.17
CA SER A 128 -3.39 9.90 6.42
C SER A 128 -4.28 8.97 7.23
N ARG A 129 -3.83 8.64 8.42
CA ARG A 129 -4.53 7.78 9.39
C ARG A 129 -4.86 8.51 10.70
N LEU A 130 -4.64 9.81 10.76
CA LEU A 130 -4.79 10.61 11.99
C LEU A 130 -6.18 10.47 12.62
N HIS A 131 -7.20 10.40 11.80
CA HIS A 131 -8.61 10.26 12.21
C HIS A 131 -9.21 8.91 11.80
N SER A 132 -8.38 7.89 11.52
CA SER A 132 -8.84 6.60 11.01
C SER A 132 -9.60 5.75 12.03
N SER A 133 -9.61 6.12 13.30
CA SER A 133 -10.29 5.40 14.37
C SER A 133 -10.57 6.30 15.57
N LEU A 134 -11.69 6.12 16.22
CA LEU A 134 -11.99 6.67 17.54
C LEU A 134 -11.25 5.92 18.66
N ASP A 135 -10.77 4.70 18.39
CA ASP A 135 -9.92 3.97 19.32
C ASP A 135 -8.52 4.60 19.34
N GLU A 136 -8.01 4.94 20.52
CA GLU A 136 -6.69 5.56 20.69
C GLU A 136 -5.55 4.53 20.77
N ARG A 137 -5.84 3.24 20.82
CA ARG A 137 -4.85 2.18 20.93
C ARG A 137 -4.05 1.93 19.65
N PRO A 138 -4.67 1.89 18.44
CA PRO A 138 -3.94 1.70 17.21
C PRO A 138 -3.01 2.86 16.87
N SER A 139 -1.89 2.58 16.22
CA SER A 139 -1.06 3.62 15.64
C SER A 139 -1.83 4.35 14.53
N LYS A 140 -1.92 5.67 14.66
CA LYS A 140 -2.52 6.57 13.67
C LYS A 140 -1.46 7.39 12.93
N ARG A 141 -0.19 7.00 13.05
CA ARG A 141 0.90 7.71 12.39
C ARG A 141 0.68 7.73 10.87
N PRO A 142 0.74 8.91 10.23
CA PRO A 142 0.71 8.99 8.78
C PRO A 142 1.86 8.19 8.15
N LEU A 143 1.58 7.56 7.02
CA LEU A 143 2.59 6.87 6.23
C LEU A 143 2.87 7.67 4.97
N VAL A 144 4.14 7.81 4.64
CA VAL A 144 4.60 8.70 3.56
C VAL A 144 5.59 7.95 2.67
N ARG A 145 5.46 8.17 1.37
CA ARG A 145 6.41 7.72 0.36
C ARG A 145 6.60 8.78 -0.71
N SER A 146 7.84 8.98 -1.16
CA SER A 146 8.10 9.70 -2.40
C SER A 146 7.95 8.74 -3.59
N VAL A 147 7.21 9.16 -4.62
CA VAL A 147 6.99 8.42 -5.85
C VAL A 147 7.41 9.24 -7.06
N PRO A 148 8.05 8.64 -8.08
CA PRO A 148 8.36 9.34 -9.32
C PRO A 148 7.05 9.62 -10.08
N LEU A 149 6.80 10.89 -10.41
CA LEU A 149 5.64 11.31 -11.19
C LEU A 149 5.93 11.17 -12.68
N ARG A 150 4.89 10.76 -13.41
CA ARG A 150 4.80 10.72 -14.87
C ARG A 150 3.75 11.73 -15.35
N ASP A 151 3.63 11.95 -16.65
CA ASP A 151 2.55 12.79 -17.21
C ASP A 151 1.18 12.19 -16.89
N VAL A 152 1.08 10.85 -16.95
CA VAL A 152 -0.09 10.07 -16.51
C VAL A 152 0.39 9.07 -15.46
N ASN A 153 -0.17 9.16 -14.28
CA ASN A 153 0.18 8.32 -13.14
C ASN A 153 -0.88 7.23 -12.95
N ASP A 154 -0.45 5.98 -12.88
CA ASP A 154 -1.31 4.85 -12.52
C ASP A 154 -1.48 4.80 -11.01
N VAL A 155 -2.70 4.80 -10.53
CA VAL A 155 -3.06 4.75 -9.11
C VAL A 155 -3.84 3.48 -8.84
N PHE A 156 -3.36 2.72 -7.87
CA PHE A 156 -4.02 1.52 -7.35
C PHE A 156 -4.34 1.71 -5.88
N ILE A 157 -5.56 1.39 -5.47
CA ILE A 157 -6.03 1.47 -4.09
C ILE A 157 -6.80 0.19 -3.79
N ALA A 158 -6.46 -0.48 -2.70
CA ALA A 158 -7.21 -1.60 -2.15
C ALA A 158 -7.52 -1.33 -0.67
N VAL A 159 -8.78 -1.49 -0.30
CA VAL A 159 -9.24 -1.40 1.09
C VAL A 159 -10.02 -2.67 1.40
N ASP A 160 -9.51 -3.47 2.33
CA ASP A 160 -10.17 -4.69 2.79
C ASP A 160 -10.18 -4.71 4.33
N GLY A 161 -11.33 -4.39 4.91
CA GLY A 161 -11.49 -4.26 6.35
C GLY A 161 -10.50 -3.26 6.94
N SER A 162 -9.50 -3.79 7.65
CA SER A 162 -8.44 -2.98 8.25
C SER A 162 -7.18 -2.83 7.39
N ALA A 163 -7.09 -3.53 6.26
CA ALA A 163 -5.95 -3.43 5.36
C ALA A 163 -6.16 -2.33 4.33
N VAL A 164 -5.15 -1.50 4.14
CA VAL A 164 -5.10 -0.48 3.09
C VAL A 164 -3.80 -0.66 2.33
N GLU A 165 -3.89 -0.86 1.03
CA GLU A 165 -2.75 -0.96 0.14
C GLU A 165 -2.91 0.01 -1.02
N CYS A 166 -1.93 0.87 -1.22
CA CYS A 166 -1.95 1.89 -2.26
C CYS A 166 -0.67 1.82 -3.08
N ALA A 167 -0.76 2.10 -4.35
CA ALA A 167 0.41 2.27 -5.20
C ALA A 167 0.23 3.40 -6.20
N VAL A 168 1.33 4.07 -6.51
CA VAL A 168 1.43 5.01 -7.62
C VAL A 168 2.62 4.59 -8.48
N ASN A 169 2.39 4.32 -9.76
CA ASN A 169 3.41 3.87 -10.70
C ASN A 169 4.22 2.66 -10.17
N GLY A 170 3.55 1.68 -9.54
CA GLY A 170 4.17 0.50 -8.95
C GLY A 170 4.94 0.75 -7.65
N ARG A 171 4.87 1.95 -7.06
CA ARG A 171 5.48 2.29 -5.77
C ARG A 171 4.44 2.19 -4.66
N TRP A 172 4.58 1.19 -3.79
CA TRP A 172 3.58 0.80 -2.80
C TRP A 172 3.73 1.52 -1.47
N LEU A 173 2.59 1.79 -0.84
CA LEU A 173 2.46 2.29 0.51
C LEU A 173 1.28 1.55 1.17
N SER A 174 1.58 0.70 2.14
CA SER A 174 0.58 -0.13 2.82
C SER A 174 0.41 0.27 4.26
N GLY A 175 -0.77 0.06 4.83
CA GLY A 175 -1.04 0.39 6.22
C GLY A 175 -2.25 -0.34 6.78
N ARG A 176 -2.39 -0.28 8.10
CA ARG A 176 -3.57 -0.78 8.80
C ARG A 176 -4.39 0.38 9.33
N ILE A 177 -5.71 0.23 9.26
CA ILE A 177 -6.69 1.15 9.85
C ILE A 177 -7.67 0.33 10.69
N TYR A 178 -8.25 0.93 11.72
CA TYR A 178 -9.16 0.24 12.63
C TYR A 178 -10.39 1.10 12.92
N PRO A 179 -11.20 1.42 11.89
CA PRO A 179 -12.40 2.20 12.10
C PRO A 179 -13.36 1.45 13.02
N MET A 180 -13.93 2.16 13.98
CA MET A 180 -14.97 1.64 14.89
C MET A 180 -16.36 1.76 14.27
N LYS A 181 -16.52 2.69 13.33
CA LYS A 181 -17.78 2.96 12.61
C LYS A 181 -17.67 2.51 11.17
N GLY A 182 -18.76 1.97 10.63
CA GLY A 182 -18.83 1.62 9.21
C GLY A 182 -18.77 2.83 8.28
N HIS A 183 -18.56 2.58 7.00
CA HIS A 183 -18.62 3.60 5.96
C HIS A 183 -19.98 4.32 5.99
N GLY A 184 -19.97 5.62 5.83
CA GLY A 184 -21.17 6.40 5.55
C GLY A 184 -21.61 6.25 4.08
N PRO A 185 -22.85 6.65 3.77
CA PRO A 185 -23.41 6.52 2.42
C PRO A 185 -22.63 7.28 1.33
N GLU A 186 -21.79 8.24 1.69
CA GLU A 186 -20.91 8.95 0.74
C GLU A 186 -19.64 8.16 0.36
N GLY A 187 -19.27 7.12 1.13
CA GLY A 187 -18.10 6.27 0.83
C GLY A 187 -18.32 5.35 -0.36
N ASP A 188 -19.56 5.05 -0.71
CA ASP A 188 -19.93 4.23 -1.87
C ASP A 188 -20.08 5.03 -3.18
N ALA A 189 -20.07 6.36 -3.12
CA ALA A 189 -20.36 7.23 -4.28
C ALA A 189 -19.14 7.59 -5.14
N ALA A 190 -17.95 7.18 -4.78
CA ALA A 190 -16.73 7.37 -5.58
C ALA A 190 -16.40 6.08 -6.35
N GLN A 191 -17.31 5.70 -7.27
CA GLN A 191 -17.05 4.69 -8.31
C GLN A 191 -16.41 5.33 -9.54
#